data_e6b058cbef2901ec5a035c75386a714f
#
_entry.id   e6b058cbef2901ec5a035c75386a714f
#
_cell.length_a   1.000
_cell.length_b   1.000
_cell.length_c   1.000
_cell.angle_alpha   90.00
_cell.angle_beta   90.00
_cell.angle_gamma   90.00
#
_symmetry.space_group_name_H-M   'P 1'
#
loop_
_entity.id
_entity.type
_entity.pdbx_description
1 polymer ?
#
loop_
_entity_poly.entity_id
_entity_poly.type
_entity_poly.pdbx_seq_one_letter_code
_entity_poly.pdbx_strand_id
1 'polypeptide(L)'
;MLEDLAGKRALVTGSSTGIGAAVARELARLGARVVVHGNSNAEAARGIARDIGAAGVVLGDVGDGAAAARIVAEAAGLLGGLDILINNAGAIHERVTNAAFDEAMYERVYDTNVRSVLSVTKAAYPHLKAAGGGSIINTGSIAGRFGGYMGSTVYASAKAAVHSITRNAAREFAEDGIRVNVVAPGFITTPFHDRTPENVRQAAAAQIPMKRLGTAEECVGAYIFLCSEAMSGYITGQIIDVNGGQLMV
;
A
#
# COMPACT_ATOMS: atom_id res chain seq x y z
N MET A 1 3.13 10.20 21.56
CA MET A 1 3.69 10.39 20.21
C MET A 1 2.78 9.88 19.10
N LEU A 2 1.93 8.88 19.31
CA LEU A 2 0.97 8.39 18.32
C LEU A 2 -0.49 8.76 18.66
N GLU A 3 -0.70 9.62 19.62
CA GLU A 3 -2.02 10.12 20.02
C GLU A 3 -2.68 10.96 18.91
N ASP A 4 -1.88 11.52 18.01
CA ASP A 4 -2.32 12.26 16.83
C ASP A 4 -3.02 11.40 15.77
N LEU A 5 -2.98 10.06 15.91
CA LEU A 5 -3.72 9.12 15.05
C LEU A 5 -5.15 8.86 15.56
N ALA A 6 -5.44 9.16 16.83
CA ALA A 6 -6.77 8.97 17.39
C ALA A 6 -7.81 9.85 16.65
N GLY A 7 -8.90 9.23 16.22
CA GLY A 7 -9.95 9.88 15.44
C GLY A 7 -9.63 10.14 13.97
N LYS A 8 -8.40 9.93 13.49
CA LYS A 8 -8.04 10.08 12.07
C LYS A 8 -8.83 9.10 11.20
N ARG A 9 -9.23 9.58 10.04
CA ARG A 9 -10.07 8.88 9.08
C ARG A 9 -9.18 8.24 8.02
N ALA A 10 -9.13 6.90 7.99
CA ALA A 10 -8.20 6.16 7.16
C ALA A 10 -8.88 5.20 6.19
N LEU A 11 -8.48 5.25 4.91
CA LEU A 11 -8.77 4.23 3.91
C LEU A 11 -7.50 3.43 3.63
N VAL A 12 -7.59 2.10 3.78
CA VAL A 12 -6.48 1.18 3.44
C VAL A 12 -6.93 0.27 2.31
N THR A 13 -6.38 0.46 1.11
CA THR A 13 -6.72 -0.42 -0.03
C THR A 13 -6.02 -1.78 0.11
N GLY A 14 -6.69 -2.86 -0.31
CA GLY A 14 -6.15 -4.23 -0.17
C GLY A 14 -5.96 -4.66 1.28
N SER A 15 -6.79 -4.18 2.19
CA SER A 15 -6.70 -4.47 3.63
C SER A 15 -7.46 -5.72 4.08
N SER A 16 -7.91 -6.56 3.14
CA SER A 16 -8.51 -7.86 3.47
C SER A 16 -7.49 -8.91 3.93
N THR A 17 -6.20 -8.76 3.60
CA THR A 17 -5.13 -9.70 3.94
C THR A 17 -3.77 -9.01 4.04
N GLY A 18 -2.75 -9.75 4.52
CA GLY A 18 -1.34 -9.36 4.46
C GLY A 18 -1.01 -8.03 5.14
N ILE A 19 -0.13 -7.25 4.53
CA ILE A 19 0.35 -5.98 5.09
C ILE A 19 -0.81 -5.00 5.30
N GLY A 20 -1.73 -4.88 4.35
CA GLY A 20 -2.86 -3.98 4.48
C GLY A 20 -3.76 -4.29 5.67
N ALA A 21 -4.00 -5.58 5.94
CA ALA A 21 -4.78 -6.02 7.11
C ALA A 21 -4.04 -5.71 8.42
N ALA A 22 -2.73 -5.96 8.47
CA ALA A 22 -1.90 -5.66 9.65
C ALA A 22 -1.89 -4.15 9.95
N VAL A 23 -1.74 -3.31 8.91
CA VAL A 23 -1.78 -1.85 9.04
C VAL A 23 -3.16 -1.35 9.47
N ALA A 24 -4.25 -1.90 8.91
CA ALA A 24 -5.62 -1.54 9.29
C ALA A 24 -5.90 -1.86 10.78
N ARG A 25 -5.43 -3.03 11.25
CA ARG A 25 -5.53 -3.43 12.66
C ARG A 25 -4.80 -2.45 13.59
N GLU A 26 -3.60 -2.07 13.25
CA GLU A 26 -2.81 -1.17 14.09
C GLU A 26 -3.36 0.26 14.09
N LEU A 27 -3.80 0.78 12.95
CA LEU A 27 -4.48 2.09 12.89
C LEU A 27 -5.72 2.12 13.78
N ALA A 28 -6.56 1.07 13.72
CA ALA A 28 -7.73 0.96 14.59
C ALA A 28 -7.35 0.86 16.06
N ARG A 29 -6.31 0.07 16.41
CA ARG A 29 -5.79 -0.04 17.77
C ARG A 29 -5.31 1.31 18.33
N LEU A 30 -4.77 2.18 17.46
CA LEU A 30 -4.35 3.54 17.80
C LEU A 30 -5.50 4.56 17.79
N GLY A 31 -6.74 4.10 17.64
CA GLY A 31 -7.93 4.92 17.70
C GLY A 31 -8.32 5.61 16.39
N ALA A 32 -7.69 5.28 15.26
CA ALA A 32 -8.13 5.77 13.96
C ALA A 32 -9.44 5.09 13.52
N ARG A 33 -10.28 5.82 12.81
CA ARG A 33 -11.47 5.30 12.14
C ARG A 33 -11.06 4.74 10.79
N VAL A 34 -11.17 3.43 10.61
CA VAL A 34 -10.66 2.74 9.43
C VAL A 34 -11.81 2.25 8.56
N VAL A 35 -11.70 2.44 7.24
CA VAL A 35 -12.47 1.72 6.23
C VAL A 35 -11.58 0.67 5.61
N VAL A 36 -12.06 -0.59 5.62
CA VAL A 36 -11.40 -1.75 5.02
C VAL A 36 -11.80 -1.88 3.56
N HIS A 37 -10.85 -2.20 2.70
CA HIS A 37 -11.12 -2.44 1.28
C HIS A 37 -10.72 -3.86 0.88
N GLY A 38 -11.60 -4.53 0.11
CA GLY A 38 -11.37 -5.80 -0.57
C GLY A 38 -11.78 -5.77 -2.04
N ASN A 39 -11.14 -6.58 -2.87
CA ASN A 39 -11.58 -6.80 -4.26
C ASN A 39 -12.40 -8.10 -4.35
N SER A 40 -11.75 -9.23 -4.60
CA SER A 40 -12.39 -10.54 -4.83
C SER A 40 -12.78 -11.27 -3.55
N ASN A 41 -12.14 -10.97 -2.41
CA ASN A 41 -12.41 -11.65 -1.14
C ASN A 41 -13.19 -10.73 -0.16
N ALA A 42 -14.48 -10.57 -0.44
CA ALA A 42 -15.37 -9.77 0.40
C ALA A 42 -15.52 -10.31 1.83
N GLU A 43 -15.50 -11.63 2.01
CA GLU A 43 -15.62 -12.28 3.32
C GLU A 43 -14.43 -11.96 4.21
N ALA A 44 -13.19 -12.05 3.68
CA ALA A 44 -11.99 -11.67 4.41
C ALA A 44 -12.01 -10.18 4.79
N ALA A 45 -12.44 -9.29 3.88
CA ALA A 45 -12.55 -7.87 4.19
C ALA A 45 -13.56 -7.62 5.33
N ARG A 46 -14.72 -8.26 5.30
CA ARG A 46 -15.72 -8.18 6.38
C ARG A 46 -15.20 -8.78 7.69
N GLY A 47 -14.41 -9.87 7.62
CA GLY A 47 -13.75 -10.45 8.78
C GLY A 47 -12.84 -9.43 9.48
N ILE A 48 -11.91 -8.83 8.72
CA ILE A 48 -11.04 -7.79 9.25
C ILE A 48 -11.84 -6.63 9.86
N ALA A 49 -12.87 -6.17 9.14
CA ALA A 49 -13.69 -5.05 9.60
C ALA A 49 -14.40 -5.35 10.93
N ARG A 50 -14.95 -6.56 11.10
CA ARG A 50 -15.52 -7.00 12.39
C ARG A 50 -14.48 -7.02 13.50
N ASP A 51 -13.31 -7.60 13.23
CA ASP A 51 -12.24 -7.75 14.22
C ASP A 51 -11.74 -6.41 14.79
N ILE A 52 -11.71 -5.36 13.96
CA ILE A 52 -11.17 -4.05 14.34
C ILE A 52 -12.26 -3.01 14.66
N GLY A 53 -13.53 -3.35 14.57
CA GLY A 53 -14.61 -2.37 14.69
C GLY A 53 -14.53 -1.27 13.63
N ALA A 54 -14.23 -1.64 12.37
CA ALA A 54 -14.05 -0.67 11.29
C ALA A 54 -15.30 0.18 11.05
N ALA A 55 -15.11 1.39 10.54
CA ALA A 55 -16.20 2.29 10.13
C ALA A 55 -17.03 1.72 8.97
N GLY A 56 -16.45 0.79 8.20
CA GLY A 56 -17.14 0.08 7.13
C GLY A 56 -16.21 -0.70 6.22
N VAL A 57 -16.80 -1.31 5.19
CA VAL A 57 -16.11 -2.07 4.15
C VAL A 57 -16.53 -1.53 2.80
N VAL A 58 -15.58 -1.31 1.92
CA VAL A 58 -15.79 -0.95 0.51
C VAL A 58 -15.20 -2.04 -0.38
N LEU A 59 -15.88 -2.37 -1.48
CA LEU A 59 -15.52 -3.48 -2.34
C LEU A 59 -15.39 -3.03 -3.79
N GLY A 60 -14.43 -3.60 -4.51
CA GLY A 60 -14.25 -3.40 -5.95
C GLY A 60 -12.79 -3.44 -6.39
N ASP A 61 -12.57 -3.41 -7.69
CA ASP A 61 -11.23 -3.37 -8.28
C ASP A 61 -10.73 -1.93 -8.37
N VAL A 62 -9.70 -1.60 -7.60
CA VAL A 62 -9.06 -0.28 -7.66
C VAL A 62 -8.25 -0.06 -8.96
N GLY A 63 -7.98 -1.11 -9.74
CA GLY A 63 -7.42 -1.00 -11.08
C GLY A 63 -8.39 -0.42 -12.11
N ASP A 64 -9.70 -0.50 -11.84
CA ASP A 64 -10.73 0.20 -12.60
C ASP A 64 -10.93 1.61 -12.05
N GLY A 65 -10.75 2.63 -12.89
CA GLY A 65 -10.79 4.03 -12.47
C GLY A 65 -12.17 4.49 -11.96
N ALA A 66 -13.27 3.96 -12.51
CA ALA A 66 -14.63 4.29 -12.05
C ALA A 66 -14.91 3.62 -10.70
N ALA A 67 -14.50 2.37 -10.53
CA ALA A 67 -14.59 1.67 -9.25
C ALA A 67 -13.72 2.35 -8.18
N ALA A 68 -12.50 2.78 -8.52
CA ALA A 68 -11.63 3.51 -7.59
C ALA A 68 -12.28 4.80 -7.07
N ALA A 69 -12.90 5.59 -7.97
CA ALA A 69 -13.61 6.80 -7.57
C ALA A 69 -14.79 6.50 -6.64
N ARG A 70 -15.59 5.49 -6.95
CA ARG A 70 -16.72 5.04 -6.11
C ARG A 70 -16.24 4.56 -4.75
N ILE A 71 -15.18 3.72 -4.69
CA ILE A 71 -14.60 3.19 -3.46
C ILE A 71 -14.19 4.33 -2.52
N VAL A 72 -13.50 5.35 -3.06
CA VAL A 72 -13.06 6.49 -2.24
C VAL A 72 -14.25 7.33 -1.78
N ALA A 73 -15.22 7.59 -2.64
CA ALA A 73 -16.42 8.35 -2.27
C ALA A 73 -17.24 7.65 -1.15
N GLU A 74 -17.42 6.32 -1.27
CA GLU A 74 -18.09 5.52 -0.23
C GLU A 74 -17.28 5.53 1.08
N ALA A 75 -15.97 5.36 1.03
CA ALA A 75 -15.11 5.40 2.21
C ALA A 75 -15.14 6.76 2.90
N ALA A 76 -15.03 7.85 2.13
CA ALA A 76 -15.12 9.20 2.66
C ALA A 76 -16.51 9.49 3.26
N GLY A 77 -17.59 8.98 2.66
CA GLY A 77 -18.95 9.05 3.21
C GLY A 77 -19.08 8.34 4.56
N LEU A 78 -18.58 7.11 4.68
CA LEU A 78 -18.58 6.32 5.91
C LEU A 78 -17.77 6.98 7.04
N LEU A 79 -16.67 7.65 6.67
CA LEU A 79 -15.75 8.29 7.61
C LEU A 79 -16.15 9.73 7.95
N GLY A 80 -16.90 10.41 7.10
CA GLY A 80 -17.13 11.85 7.18
C GLY A 80 -15.94 12.69 6.68
N GLY A 81 -15.15 12.14 5.77
CA GLY A 81 -13.94 12.75 5.19
C GLY A 81 -12.76 11.79 5.18
N LEU A 82 -11.54 12.28 4.86
CA LEU A 82 -10.34 11.45 4.78
C LEU A 82 -9.12 12.24 5.27
N ASP A 83 -8.29 11.62 6.12
CA ASP A 83 -7.03 12.17 6.62
C ASP A 83 -5.83 11.31 6.18
N ILE A 84 -6.05 10.00 6.00
CA ILE A 84 -5.00 9.03 5.69
C ILE A 84 -5.48 8.15 4.55
N LEU A 85 -4.68 8.06 3.49
CA LEU A 85 -4.83 7.08 2.41
C LEU A 85 -3.64 6.15 2.39
N ILE A 86 -3.89 4.83 2.43
CA ILE A 86 -2.85 3.83 2.18
C ILE A 86 -3.18 3.07 0.91
N ASN A 87 -2.43 3.34 -0.16
CA ASN A 87 -2.47 2.60 -1.41
C ASN A 87 -1.62 1.34 -1.26
N ASN A 88 -2.24 0.27 -0.73
CA ASN A 88 -1.55 -0.99 -0.50
C ASN A 88 -1.98 -2.09 -1.48
N ALA A 89 -3.14 -1.99 -2.10
CA ALA A 89 -3.57 -2.96 -3.11
C ALA A 89 -2.51 -3.12 -4.20
N GLY A 90 -2.17 -4.37 -4.52
CA GLY A 90 -1.16 -4.70 -5.53
C GLY A 90 -1.02 -6.20 -5.70
N ALA A 91 -0.53 -6.62 -6.88
CA ALA A 91 -0.28 -8.02 -7.19
C ALA A 91 0.83 -8.18 -8.23
N ILE A 92 1.54 -9.30 -8.16
CA ILE A 92 2.51 -9.68 -9.20
C ILE A 92 1.83 -10.38 -10.37
N HIS A 93 0.61 -10.93 -10.15
CA HIS A 93 -0.15 -11.77 -11.05
C HIS A 93 0.64 -13.02 -11.49
N GLU A 94 1.53 -12.86 -12.46
CA GLU A 94 2.34 -13.94 -13.03
C GLU A 94 3.83 -13.56 -13.06
N ARG A 95 4.70 -14.57 -13.08
CA ARG A 95 6.12 -14.39 -13.33
C ARG A 95 6.44 -14.84 -14.74
N VAL A 96 6.83 -13.89 -15.59
CA VAL A 96 7.08 -14.10 -17.01
C VAL A 96 8.40 -13.43 -17.40
N THR A 97 9.22 -14.12 -18.18
CA THR A 97 10.49 -13.55 -18.65
C THR A 97 10.22 -12.40 -19.65
N ASN A 98 11.20 -11.52 -19.85
CA ASN A 98 11.08 -10.41 -20.81
C ASN A 98 10.78 -10.87 -22.23
N ALA A 99 11.26 -12.06 -22.60
CA ALA A 99 11.01 -12.62 -23.94
C ALA A 99 9.62 -13.23 -24.11
N ALA A 100 8.89 -13.45 -23.03
CA ALA A 100 7.61 -14.18 -23.03
C ALA A 100 6.44 -13.36 -22.45
N PHE A 101 6.65 -12.09 -22.09
CA PHE A 101 5.54 -11.27 -21.59
C PHE A 101 4.55 -10.97 -22.73
N ASP A 102 3.29 -10.80 -22.40
CA ASP A 102 2.25 -10.34 -23.29
C ASP A 102 1.62 -9.02 -22.81
N GLU A 103 0.96 -8.31 -23.71
CA GLU A 103 0.35 -7.01 -23.42
C GLU A 103 -0.77 -7.11 -22.37
N ALA A 104 -1.57 -8.17 -22.41
CA ALA A 104 -2.66 -8.35 -21.46
C ALA A 104 -2.14 -8.54 -20.02
N MET A 105 -1.03 -9.27 -19.85
CA MET A 105 -0.33 -9.38 -18.57
C MET A 105 0.25 -8.02 -18.13
N TYR A 106 0.86 -7.28 -19.05
CA TYR A 106 1.37 -5.94 -18.78
C TYR A 106 0.24 -5.01 -18.27
N GLU A 107 -0.88 -4.97 -18.99
CA GLU A 107 -2.02 -4.15 -18.60
C GLU A 107 -2.54 -4.54 -17.21
N ARG A 108 -2.77 -5.83 -16.94
CA ARG A 108 -3.22 -6.29 -15.63
C ARG A 108 -2.30 -5.87 -14.49
N VAL A 109 -0.98 -5.99 -14.69
CA VAL A 109 0.00 -5.60 -13.68
C VAL A 109 0.01 -4.09 -13.45
N TYR A 110 -0.02 -3.31 -14.54
CA TYR A 110 -0.04 -1.85 -14.44
C TYR A 110 -1.36 -1.31 -13.90
N ASP A 111 -2.48 -1.89 -14.27
CA ASP A 111 -3.79 -1.52 -13.73
C ASP A 111 -3.83 -1.71 -12.22
N THR A 112 -3.40 -2.88 -11.77
CA THR A 112 -3.43 -3.21 -10.34
C THR A 112 -2.43 -2.41 -9.51
N ASN A 113 -1.23 -2.11 -10.03
CA ASN A 113 -0.13 -1.54 -9.23
C ASN A 113 0.13 -0.05 -9.50
N VAL A 114 -0.25 0.49 -10.66
CA VAL A 114 0.04 1.88 -11.07
C VAL A 114 -1.24 2.69 -11.24
N ARG A 115 -2.15 2.24 -12.13
CA ARG A 115 -3.42 2.93 -12.37
C ARG A 115 -4.24 3.05 -11.07
N SER A 116 -4.26 1.99 -10.26
CA SER A 116 -4.92 2.00 -8.96
C SER A 116 -4.40 3.13 -8.06
N VAL A 117 -3.08 3.28 -7.94
CA VAL A 117 -2.47 4.35 -7.13
C VAL A 117 -2.87 5.73 -7.64
N LEU A 118 -2.79 5.95 -8.95
CA LEU A 118 -3.17 7.23 -9.54
C LEU A 118 -4.66 7.53 -9.37
N SER A 119 -5.53 6.56 -9.67
CA SER A 119 -6.99 6.73 -9.63
C SER A 119 -7.50 6.94 -8.21
N VAL A 120 -7.02 6.14 -7.25
CA VAL A 120 -7.41 6.27 -5.84
C VAL A 120 -6.87 7.59 -5.26
N THR A 121 -5.61 7.95 -5.55
CA THR A 121 -5.01 9.22 -5.11
C THR A 121 -5.78 10.41 -5.67
N LYS A 122 -6.10 10.41 -6.97
CA LYS A 122 -6.91 11.45 -7.62
C LYS A 122 -8.27 11.63 -6.93
N ALA A 123 -8.95 10.51 -6.63
CA ALA A 123 -10.24 10.55 -5.98
C ALA A 123 -10.14 11.00 -4.50
N ALA A 124 -9.08 10.63 -3.80
CA ALA A 124 -8.87 10.97 -2.39
C ALA A 124 -8.41 12.42 -2.18
N TYR A 125 -7.68 12.99 -3.13
CA TYR A 125 -7.11 14.33 -3.04
C TYR A 125 -8.09 15.42 -2.55
N PRO A 126 -9.30 15.59 -3.13
CA PRO A 126 -10.22 16.63 -2.67
C PRO A 126 -10.67 16.44 -1.22
N HIS A 127 -10.78 15.19 -0.74
CA HIS A 127 -11.15 14.89 0.64
C HIS A 127 -10.02 15.21 1.62
N LEU A 128 -8.78 14.89 1.26
CA LEU A 128 -7.57 15.22 2.05
C LEU A 128 -7.38 16.75 2.11
N LYS A 129 -7.52 17.43 0.98
CA LYS A 129 -7.44 18.91 0.92
C LYS A 129 -8.52 19.57 1.77
N ALA A 130 -9.76 19.09 1.71
CA ALA A 130 -10.86 19.59 2.53
C ALA A 130 -10.65 19.33 4.04
N ALA A 131 -9.86 18.34 4.39
CA ALA A 131 -9.45 18.08 5.79
C ALA A 131 -8.33 19.02 6.29
N GLY A 132 -7.78 19.87 5.41
CA GLY A 132 -6.65 20.75 5.72
C GLY A 132 -5.29 20.07 5.61
N GLY A 133 -5.21 18.96 4.91
CA GLY A 133 -3.99 18.17 4.72
C GLY A 133 -4.17 16.71 5.09
N GLY A 134 -3.08 15.93 5.06
CA GLY A 134 -3.11 14.52 5.40
C GLY A 134 -1.89 13.74 4.96
N SER A 135 -1.99 12.42 4.98
CA SER A 135 -0.90 11.53 4.59
C SER A 135 -1.35 10.48 3.58
N ILE A 136 -0.62 10.37 2.47
CA ILE A 136 -0.75 9.30 1.49
C ILE A 136 0.48 8.40 1.59
N ILE A 137 0.29 7.11 1.83
CA ILE A 137 1.37 6.13 1.85
C ILE A 137 1.12 5.12 0.73
N ASN A 138 2.06 5.04 -0.19
CA ASN A 138 2.03 4.08 -1.27
C ASN A 138 2.88 2.85 -0.91
N THR A 139 2.36 1.66 -1.17
CA THR A 139 3.12 0.42 -1.03
C THR A 139 3.95 0.19 -2.29
N GLY A 140 5.24 0.51 -2.18
CA GLY A 140 6.24 0.20 -3.19
C GLY A 140 6.72 -1.24 -3.11
N SER A 141 7.98 -1.43 -3.44
CA SER A 141 8.74 -2.68 -3.26
C SER A 141 10.21 -2.39 -3.49
N ILE A 142 11.10 -3.15 -2.85
CA ILE A 142 12.53 -3.14 -3.22
C ILE A 142 12.72 -3.50 -4.70
N ALA A 143 11.81 -4.31 -5.29
CA ALA A 143 11.84 -4.65 -6.71
C ALA A 143 11.85 -3.41 -7.62
N GLY A 144 11.18 -2.34 -7.23
CA GLY A 144 11.20 -1.06 -7.93
C GLY A 144 12.54 -0.32 -7.92
N ARG A 145 13.52 -0.79 -7.13
CA ARG A 145 14.86 -0.21 -7.06
C ARG A 145 15.89 -0.99 -7.86
N PHE A 146 15.85 -2.34 -7.79
CA PHE A 146 16.88 -3.19 -8.42
C PHE A 146 16.37 -4.01 -9.62
N GLY A 147 15.11 -3.81 -10.05
CA GLY A 147 14.53 -4.51 -11.21
C GLY A 147 13.86 -5.84 -10.87
N GLY A 148 13.87 -6.25 -9.60
CA GLY A 148 13.21 -7.48 -9.15
C GLY A 148 13.97 -8.76 -9.51
N TYR A 149 13.33 -9.90 -9.23
CA TYR A 149 13.87 -11.22 -9.57
C TYR A 149 13.40 -11.68 -10.95
N MET A 150 14.01 -12.74 -11.46
CA MET A 150 13.66 -13.32 -12.76
C MET A 150 12.13 -13.48 -12.93
N GLY A 151 11.62 -13.03 -14.05
CA GLY A 151 10.20 -13.06 -14.38
C GLY A 151 9.34 -12.01 -13.69
N SER A 152 9.91 -11.03 -12.99
CA SER A 152 9.13 -9.97 -12.34
C SER A 152 9.33 -8.56 -12.93
N THR A 153 9.85 -8.45 -14.14
CA THR A 153 10.21 -7.15 -14.75
C THR A 153 9.02 -6.19 -14.82
N VAL A 154 7.87 -6.65 -15.27
CA VAL A 154 6.66 -5.80 -15.38
C VAL A 154 6.21 -5.33 -13.99
N TYR A 155 6.23 -6.20 -13.00
CA TYR A 155 5.94 -5.82 -11.62
C TYR A 155 6.97 -4.84 -11.05
N ALA A 156 8.26 -5.11 -11.27
CA ALA A 156 9.35 -4.26 -10.79
C ALA A 156 9.28 -2.86 -11.41
N SER A 157 9.02 -2.77 -12.72
CA SER A 157 8.82 -1.49 -13.41
C SER A 157 7.58 -0.75 -12.90
N ALA A 158 6.49 -1.45 -12.63
CA ALA A 158 5.29 -0.87 -12.02
C ALA A 158 5.59 -0.29 -10.61
N LYS A 159 6.37 -1.00 -9.78
CA LYS A 159 6.78 -0.48 -8.47
C LYS A 159 7.79 0.67 -8.55
N ALA A 160 8.65 0.70 -9.57
CA ALA A 160 9.49 1.87 -9.87
C ALA A 160 8.64 3.08 -10.28
N ALA A 161 7.59 2.86 -11.08
CA ALA A 161 6.63 3.91 -11.43
C ALA A 161 5.94 4.48 -10.19
N VAL A 162 5.52 3.63 -9.23
CA VAL A 162 4.94 4.09 -7.94
C VAL A 162 5.92 4.97 -7.17
N HIS A 163 7.22 4.63 -7.13
CA HIS A 163 8.24 5.45 -6.50
C HIS A 163 8.36 6.84 -7.16
N SER A 164 8.31 6.89 -8.49
CA SER A 164 8.37 8.15 -9.24
C SER A 164 7.10 8.99 -9.05
N ILE A 165 5.92 8.39 -9.16
CA ILE A 165 4.61 9.02 -8.93
C ILE A 165 4.56 9.64 -7.53
N THR A 166 5.05 8.94 -6.51
CA THR A 166 5.09 9.43 -5.14
C THR A 166 5.90 10.72 -5.02
N ARG A 167 7.09 10.78 -5.62
CA ARG A 167 7.93 11.99 -5.57
C ARG A 167 7.30 13.19 -6.29
N ASN A 168 6.60 12.94 -7.38
CA ASN A 168 5.87 14.00 -8.09
C ASN A 168 4.68 14.49 -7.25
N ALA A 169 3.82 13.57 -6.78
CA ALA A 169 2.66 13.91 -5.96
C ALA A 169 3.07 14.62 -4.64
N ALA A 170 4.21 14.25 -4.05
CA ALA A 170 4.75 14.89 -2.87
C ALA A 170 5.06 16.38 -3.10
N ARG A 171 5.54 16.74 -4.29
CA ARG A 171 5.78 18.16 -4.67
C ARG A 171 4.48 18.89 -4.97
N GLU A 172 3.60 18.22 -5.72
CA GLU A 172 2.34 18.79 -6.19
C GLU A 172 1.37 19.11 -5.04
N PHE A 173 1.33 18.26 -4.00
CA PHE A 173 0.35 18.36 -2.92
C PHE A 173 0.90 19.01 -1.64
N ALA A 174 2.17 19.40 -1.63
CA ALA A 174 2.83 19.98 -0.44
C ALA A 174 2.15 21.26 0.06
N GLU A 175 1.74 22.14 -0.85
CA GLU A 175 1.06 23.41 -0.49
C GLU A 175 -0.33 23.18 0.14
N ASP A 176 -0.94 22.02 -0.12
CA ASP A 176 -2.20 21.61 0.47
C ASP A 176 -2.02 20.85 1.80
N GLY A 177 -0.81 20.81 2.34
CA GLY A 177 -0.51 20.11 3.59
C GLY A 177 -0.57 18.56 3.48
N ILE A 178 -0.51 18.00 2.27
CA ILE A 178 -0.59 16.55 2.05
C ILE A 178 0.80 15.99 1.83
N ARG A 179 1.23 15.08 2.70
CA ARG A 179 2.49 14.35 2.57
C ARG A 179 2.26 13.06 1.77
N VAL A 180 3.18 12.72 0.87
CA VAL A 180 3.09 11.50 0.05
C VAL A 180 4.41 10.75 0.14
N ASN A 181 4.39 9.51 0.66
CA ASN A 181 5.58 8.70 0.88
C ASN A 181 5.36 7.25 0.42
N VAL A 182 6.43 6.47 0.39
CA VAL A 182 6.42 5.03 0.06
C VAL A 182 6.94 4.23 1.24
N VAL A 183 6.30 3.11 1.53
CA VAL A 183 6.94 1.98 2.21
C VAL A 183 7.28 0.94 1.14
N ALA A 184 8.53 0.51 1.09
CA ALA A 184 9.04 -0.46 0.12
C ALA A 184 9.44 -1.77 0.81
N PRO A 185 8.51 -2.76 0.93
CA PRO A 185 8.82 -4.04 1.54
C PRO A 185 9.81 -4.85 0.72
N GLY A 186 10.62 -5.66 1.41
CA GLY A 186 11.34 -6.79 0.84
C GLY A 186 10.47 -8.03 0.67
N PHE A 187 11.05 -9.20 0.89
CA PHE A 187 10.30 -10.45 0.86
C PHE A 187 9.56 -10.67 2.19
N ILE A 188 8.25 -10.44 2.18
CA ILE A 188 7.37 -10.52 3.35
C ILE A 188 6.45 -11.73 3.23
N THR A 189 6.37 -12.55 4.28
CA THR A 189 5.48 -13.71 4.35
C THR A 189 4.03 -13.26 4.45
N THR A 190 3.33 -13.30 3.32
CA THR A 190 1.92 -12.92 3.17
C THR A 190 1.29 -13.76 2.06
N PRO A 191 -0.04 -13.78 1.92
CA PRO A 191 -0.72 -14.46 0.80
C PRO A 191 -0.25 -14.05 -0.59
N PHE A 192 0.38 -12.88 -0.73
CA PHE A 192 1.04 -12.44 -1.96
C PHE A 192 2.09 -13.46 -2.46
N HIS A 193 2.72 -14.20 -1.55
CA HIS A 193 3.77 -15.18 -1.82
C HIS A 193 3.33 -16.64 -1.69
N ASP A 194 2.04 -16.94 -1.53
CA ASP A 194 1.55 -18.32 -1.34
C ASP A 194 1.92 -19.26 -2.50
N ARG A 195 2.02 -18.71 -3.72
CA ARG A 195 2.44 -19.46 -4.90
C ARG A 195 3.96 -19.58 -5.07
N THR A 196 4.76 -18.99 -4.18
CA THR A 196 6.22 -19.08 -4.24
C THR A 196 6.65 -20.41 -3.62
N PRO A 197 7.35 -21.28 -4.35
CA PRO A 197 7.81 -22.58 -3.83
C PRO A 197 8.68 -22.41 -2.58
N GLU A 198 8.60 -23.38 -1.67
CA GLU A 198 9.31 -23.32 -0.38
C GLU A 198 10.84 -23.23 -0.54
N ASN A 199 11.41 -23.98 -1.47
CA ASN A 199 12.84 -23.89 -1.77
C ASN A 199 13.28 -22.49 -2.25
N VAL A 200 12.41 -21.78 -2.97
CA VAL A 200 12.67 -20.39 -3.40
C VAL A 200 12.58 -19.45 -2.20
N ARG A 201 11.63 -19.65 -1.29
CA ARG A 201 11.52 -18.86 -0.04
C ARG A 201 12.74 -19.04 0.85
N GLN A 202 13.20 -20.28 1.03
CA GLN A 202 14.40 -20.61 1.81
C GLN A 202 15.67 -20.00 1.18
N ALA A 203 15.83 -20.11 -0.14
CA ALA A 203 16.94 -19.49 -0.86
C ALA A 203 16.94 -17.96 -0.72
N ALA A 204 15.77 -17.34 -0.80
CA ALA A 204 15.64 -15.90 -0.58
C ALA A 204 16.00 -15.52 0.87
N ALA A 205 15.50 -16.24 1.86
CA ALA A 205 15.82 -16.01 3.27
C ALA A 205 17.32 -16.11 3.56
N ALA A 206 18.01 -17.06 2.94
CA ALA A 206 19.46 -17.25 3.10
C ALA A 206 20.27 -16.06 2.56
N GLN A 207 19.76 -15.34 1.55
CA GLN A 207 20.41 -14.15 0.97
C GLN A 207 20.13 -12.87 1.76
N ILE A 208 19.04 -12.80 2.53
CA ILE A 208 18.72 -11.65 3.36
C ILE A 208 19.73 -11.57 4.52
N PRO A 209 20.36 -10.42 4.81
CA PRO A 209 21.30 -10.28 5.95
C PRO A 209 20.71 -10.73 7.28
N MET A 210 19.45 -10.46 7.58
CA MET A 210 18.77 -10.93 8.80
C MET A 210 18.40 -12.43 8.76
N LYS A 211 18.74 -13.17 7.68
CA LYS A 211 18.61 -14.63 7.52
C LYS A 211 17.18 -15.16 7.68
N ARG A 212 16.18 -14.35 7.42
CA ARG A 212 14.77 -14.72 7.44
C ARG A 212 13.95 -13.82 6.54
N LEU A 213 12.77 -14.26 6.19
CA LEU A 213 11.74 -13.41 5.59
C LEU A 213 11.15 -12.47 6.65
N GLY A 214 10.62 -11.32 6.24
CA GLY A 214 9.85 -10.45 7.11
C GLY A 214 8.42 -10.94 7.28
N THR A 215 7.69 -10.38 8.24
CA THR A 215 6.25 -10.58 8.44
C THR A 215 5.47 -9.30 8.07
N ALA A 216 4.15 -9.42 7.91
CA ALA A 216 3.30 -8.26 7.65
C ALA A 216 3.38 -7.25 8.80
N GLU A 217 3.42 -7.72 10.04
CA GLU A 217 3.49 -6.92 11.26
C GLU A 217 4.78 -6.11 11.34
N GLU A 218 5.89 -6.63 10.83
CA GLU A 218 7.17 -5.91 10.80
C GLU A 218 7.19 -4.74 9.81
N CYS A 219 6.27 -4.71 8.86
CA CYS A 219 6.10 -3.55 7.98
C CYS A 219 5.29 -2.42 8.63
N VAL A 220 4.42 -2.75 9.59
CA VAL A 220 3.42 -1.83 10.16
C VAL A 220 4.04 -0.56 10.70
N GLY A 221 5.16 -0.67 11.43
CA GLY A 221 5.82 0.48 12.06
C GLY A 221 6.15 1.60 11.08
N ALA A 222 6.61 1.28 9.86
CA ALA A 222 6.92 2.27 8.84
C ALA A 222 5.65 3.01 8.34
N TYR A 223 4.54 2.30 8.17
CA TYR A 223 3.27 2.92 7.78
C TYR A 223 2.76 3.85 8.88
N ILE A 224 2.73 3.38 10.13
CA ILE A 224 2.25 4.17 11.27
C ILE A 224 3.10 5.42 11.47
N PHE A 225 4.43 5.29 11.38
CA PHE A 225 5.35 6.43 11.42
C PHE A 225 4.99 7.48 10.36
N LEU A 226 4.76 7.06 9.11
CA LEU A 226 4.41 7.97 8.02
C LEU A 226 2.98 8.53 8.13
N CYS A 227 2.05 7.85 8.79
CA CYS A 227 0.71 8.35 9.05
C CYS A 227 0.72 9.48 10.09
N SER A 228 1.61 9.43 11.09
CA SER A 228 1.68 10.38 12.20
C SER A 228 2.31 11.70 11.75
N GLU A 229 1.60 12.80 11.94
CA GLU A 229 2.13 14.14 11.73
C GLU A 229 3.20 14.49 12.78
N ALA A 230 2.98 14.10 14.02
CA ALA A 230 3.91 14.35 15.12
C ALA A 230 5.27 13.67 14.92
N MET A 231 5.30 12.54 14.20
CA MET A 231 6.54 11.77 13.96
C MET A 231 7.19 12.06 12.62
N SER A 232 6.42 12.40 11.59
CA SER A 232 6.91 12.52 10.21
C SER A 232 6.38 13.74 9.45
N GLY A 233 5.95 14.79 10.17
CA GLY A 233 5.37 16.00 9.58
C GLY A 233 6.27 16.74 8.58
N TYR A 234 7.60 16.54 8.67
CA TYR A 234 8.55 17.12 7.71
C TYR A 234 9.13 16.09 6.72
N ILE A 235 8.43 14.95 6.55
CA ILE A 235 8.83 13.86 5.64
C ILE A 235 7.82 13.72 4.51
N THR A 236 8.24 14.04 3.29
CA THR A 236 7.45 13.82 2.07
C THR A 236 8.36 13.41 0.90
N GLY A 237 7.85 12.64 -0.05
CA GLY A 237 8.58 12.15 -1.22
C GLY A 237 9.59 11.03 -0.92
N GLN A 238 9.59 10.48 0.31
CA GLN A 238 10.58 9.50 0.74
C GLN A 238 10.13 8.06 0.47
N ILE A 239 11.11 7.18 0.35
CA ILE A 239 10.91 5.73 0.20
C ILE A 239 11.60 5.06 1.37
N ILE A 240 10.82 4.49 2.27
CA ILE A 240 11.32 3.75 3.43
C ILE A 240 11.34 2.26 3.11
N ASP A 241 12.54 1.69 3.06
CA ASP A 241 12.75 0.27 2.81
C ASP A 241 12.57 -0.54 4.11
N VAL A 242 11.75 -1.62 4.03
CA VAL A 242 11.54 -2.58 5.13
C VAL A 242 11.84 -3.98 4.60
N ASN A 243 13.11 -4.40 4.67
CA ASN A 243 13.58 -5.53 3.88
C ASN A 243 14.65 -6.42 4.57
N GLY A 244 14.91 -6.26 5.87
CA GLY A 244 15.91 -7.06 6.58
C GLY A 244 17.33 -6.91 6.07
N GLY A 245 17.64 -5.81 5.37
CA GLY A 245 18.93 -5.56 4.72
C GLY A 245 19.05 -6.20 3.33
N GLN A 246 17.98 -6.75 2.77
CA GLN A 246 17.98 -7.37 1.44
C GLN A 246 18.45 -6.41 0.33
N LEU A 247 18.17 -5.13 0.49
CA LEU A 247 18.66 -4.03 -0.34
C LEU A 247 19.02 -2.85 0.56
N MET A 248 20.21 -2.30 0.39
CA MET A 248 20.70 -1.10 1.07
C MET A 248 21.07 -0.07 0.00
N VAL A 249 20.40 1.08 -0.04
CA VAL A 249 20.56 2.17 -1.03
C VAL A 249 20.65 3.51 -0.34
#